data_664b45b320241c1adbb46d9fc4ee9ea7
#
_entry.id   664b45b320241c1adbb46d9fc4ee9ea7
#
_cell.length_a   1.000
_cell.length_b   1.000
_cell.length_c   1.000
_cell.angle_alpha   90.00
_cell.angle_beta   90.00
_cell.angle_gamma   90.00
#
_symmetry.space_group_name_H-M   'P 1'
#
loop_
_entity.id
_entity.type
_entity.pdbx_description
1 polymer ?
#
loop_
_entity_poly.entity_id
_entity_poly.type
_entity_poly.pdbx_seq_one_letter_code
_entity_poly.pdbx_strand_id
1 'polypeptide(L)'
;MLEKKQTKKIEEILTAIDLEQPAPSEEPMRQYYFMEKARRLVKAQSETVGRPLTFHVTTFGCQMNARDSEKLTGILEQIGYVEEEEENQADFVIYNTCTVRE
;
A
#
# COMPACT_ATOMS: atom_id res chain seq x y z
N MET A 1 -2.18 8.64 13.26
CA MET A 1 -1.43 7.40 13.40
C MET A 1 -2.37 6.22 13.50
N LEU A 2 -2.18 5.22 12.69
CA LEU A 2 -2.96 4.00 12.81
C LEU A 2 -2.60 3.29 14.10
N GLU A 3 -3.61 2.93 14.84
CA GLU A 3 -3.38 2.19 16.06
C GLU A 3 -3.02 0.74 15.73
N LYS A 4 -2.20 0.14 16.59
CA LYS A 4 -1.77 -1.24 16.40
C LYS A 4 -2.94 -2.20 16.25
N LYS A 5 -4.05 -1.91 16.93
CA LYS A 5 -5.27 -2.72 16.83
C LYS A 5 -5.85 -2.74 15.43
N GLN A 6 -5.89 -1.57 14.77
CA GLN A 6 -6.43 -1.48 13.42
C GLN A 6 -5.54 -2.21 12.41
N THR A 7 -4.22 -2.09 12.58
CA THR A 7 -3.27 -2.77 11.71
C THR A 7 -3.43 -4.28 11.83
N LYS A 8 -3.54 -4.80 13.06
CA LYS A 8 -3.74 -6.23 13.27
C LYS A 8 -5.06 -6.70 12.67
N LYS A 9 -6.11 -5.90 12.82
CA LYS A 9 -7.42 -6.25 12.27
C LYS A 9 -7.36 -6.36 10.74
N ILE A 10 -6.69 -5.43 10.09
CA ILE A 10 -6.53 -5.47 8.63
C ILE A 10 -5.73 -6.69 8.22
N GLU A 11 -4.64 -7.01 8.93
CA GLU A 11 -3.85 -8.20 8.63
C GLU A 11 -4.68 -9.48 8.75
N GLU A 12 -5.52 -9.56 9.76
CA GLU A 12 -6.40 -10.71 9.95
C GLU A 12 -7.38 -10.83 8.80
N ILE A 13 -7.95 -9.72 8.36
CA ILE A 13 -8.87 -9.70 7.22
C ILE A 13 -8.14 -10.16 5.96
N LEU A 14 -6.96 -9.61 5.70
CA LEU A 14 -6.20 -9.95 4.50
C LEU A 14 -5.79 -11.42 4.49
N THR A 15 -5.37 -11.93 5.64
CA THR A 15 -4.94 -13.33 5.74
C THR A 15 -6.10 -14.30 5.49
N ALA A 16 -7.30 -13.90 5.87
CA ALA A 16 -8.49 -14.74 5.71
C ALA A 16 -9.05 -14.72 4.30
N ILE A 17 -8.57 -13.84 3.43
CA ILE A 17 -9.10 -13.74 2.07
C ILE A 17 -8.64 -14.92 1.21
N ASP A 18 -9.57 -15.53 0.52
CA ASP A 18 -9.30 -16.61 -0.43
C ASP A 18 -9.22 -16.03 -1.84
N LEU A 19 -8.02 -15.98 -2.38
CA LEU A 19 -7.77 -15.41 -3.70
C LEU A 19 -8.21 -16.34 -4.84
N GLU A 20 -8.59 -17.56 -4.53
CA GLU A 20 -9.14 -18.48 -5.53
C GLU A 20 -10.60 -18.15 -5.85
N GLN A 21 -11.25 -17.42 -4.95
CA GLN A 21 -12.61 -16.97 -5.17
C GLN A 21 -12.62 -15.69 -5.99
N PRO A 22 -13.71 -15.40 -6.71
CA PRO A 22 -13.82 -14.13 -7.43
C PRO A 22 -13.76 -12.95 -6.49
N ALA A 23 -13.27 -11.81 -7.00
CA ALA A 23 -13.22 -10.60 -6.21
C ALA A 23 -14.63 -10.17 -5.80
N PRO A 24 -14.81 -9.75 -4.53
CA PRO A 24 -16.10 -9.21 -4.10
C PRO A 24 -16.48 -8.00 -4.93
N SER A 25 -17.77 -7.79 -5.12
CA SER A 25 -18.27 -6.66 -5.87
C SER A 25 -18.44 -5.41 -5.01
N GLU A 26 -18.40 -5.55 -3.69
CA GLU A 26 -18.68 -4.45 -2.78
C GLU A 26 -17.48 -4.09 -1.93
N GLU A 27 -17.36 -2.79 -1.63
CA GLU A 27 -16.35 -2.27 -0.72
C GLU A 27 -16.81 -2.46 0.74
N PRO A 28 -15.90 -2.57 1.71
CA PRO A 28 -14.45 -2.49 1.53
C PRO A 28 -13.76 -3.82 1.17
N MET A 29 -14.52 -4.90 1.08
CA MET A 29 -13.95 -6.23 0.85
C MET A 29 -13.24 -6.35 -0.50
N ARG A 30 -13.75 -5.63 -1.52
CA ARG A 30 -13.10 -5.60 -2.82
C ARG A 30 -11.68 -5.03 -2.72
N GLN A 31 -11.52 -3.94 -1.97
CA GLN A 31 -10.22 -3.34 -1.77
C GLN A 31 -9.28 -4.30 -1.03
N TYR A 32 -9.79 -4.94 0.02
CA TYR A 32 -8.98 -5.89 0.78
C TYR A 32 -8.56 -7.10 -0.06
N TYR A 33 -9.43 -7.56 -0.93
CA TYR A 33 -9.10 -8.65 -1.84
C TYR A 33 -7.90 -8.30 -2.70
N PHE A 34 -7.90 -7.12 -3.33
CA PHE A 34 -6.80 -6.70 -4.17
C PHE A 34 -5.54 -6.37 -3.37
N MET A 35 -5.69 -5.88 -2.14
CA MET A 35 -4.55 -5.67 -1.26
C MET A 35 -3.85 -6.99 -0.93
N GLU A 36 -4.61 -8.03 -0.64
CA GLU A 36 -4.02 -9.34 -0.34
C GLU A 36 -3.34 -9.91 -1.57
N LYS A 37 -3.94 -9.76 -2.73
CA LYS A 37 -3.33 -10.20 -3.98
C LYS A 37 -2.00 -9.51 -4.21
N ALA A 38 -1.96 -8.18 -4.03
CA ALA A 38 -0.73 -7.41 -4.17
C ALA A 38 0.29 -7.81 -3.11
N ARG A 39 -0.15 -8.06 -1.87
CA ARG A 39 0.73 -8.44 -0.78
C ARG A 39 1.48 -9.74 -1.10
N ARG A 40 0.80 -10.71 -1.68
CA ARG A 40 1.44 -11.97 -2.04
C ARG A 40 2.44 -11.79 -3.17
N LEU A 41 2.12 -10.92 -4.14
CA LEU A 41 3.04 -10.62 -5.23
C LEU A 41 4.30 -9.91 -4.72
N VAL A 42 4.13 -8.92 -3.83
CA VAL A 42 5.25 -8.19 -3.25
C VAL A 42 6.13 -9.13 -2.44
N LYS A 43 5.53 -10.04 -1.68
CA LYS A 43 6.28 -11.02 -0.89
C LYS A 43 7.11 -11.91 -1.80
N ALA A 44 6.53 -12.40 -2.89
CA ALA A 44 7.25 -13.24 -3.83
C ALA A 44 8.40 -12.49 -4.48
N GLN A 45 8.19 -11.25 -4.86
CA GLN A 45 9.25 -10.42 -5.45
C GLN A 45 10.36 -10.13 -4.44
N SER A 46 9.98 -9.85 -3.19
CA SER A 46 10.97 -9.62 -2.14
C SER A 46 11.86 -10.83 -1.91
N GLU A 47 11.27 -12.02 -1.95
CA GLU A 47 12.03 -13.26 -1.80
C GLU A 47 12.97 -13.46 -2.98
N THR A 48 12.53 -13.14 -4.19
CA THR A 48 13.36 -13.27 -5.39
C THR A 48 14.55 -12.32 -5.35
N VAL A 49 14.33 -11.08 -4.91
CA VAL A 49 15.40 -10.07 -4.82
C VAL A 49 16.28 -10.28 -3.60
N GLY A 50 15.77 -10.96 -2.59
CA GLY A 50 16.50 -11.23 -1.34
C GLY A 50 16.45 -10.08 -0.34
N ARG A 51 15.53 -9.12 -0.51
CA ARG A 51 15.35 -8.01 0.42
C ARG A 51 13.94 -7.46 0.28
N PRO A 52 13.45 -6.71 1.29
CA PRO A 52 12.16 -6.04 1.15
C PRO A 52 12.17 -5.02 0.00
N LEU A 53 11.05 -4.92 -0.68
CA LEU A 53 10.88 -3.88 -1.69
C LEU A 53 10.57 -2.56 -1.00
N THR A 54 11.09 -1.47 -1.54
CA THR A 54 10.96 -0.16 -0.92
C THR A 54 10.17 0.80 -1.81
N PHE A 55 9.57 1.80 -1.16
CA PHE A 55 8.83 2.82 -1.87
C PHE A 55 9.15 4.20 -1.30
N HIS A 56 8.92 5.20 -2.10
CA HIS A 56 9.07 6.60 -1.69
C HIS A 56 7.88 7.38 -2.23
N VAL A 57 7.27 8.18 -1.38
CA VAL A 57 6.15 9.04 -1.79
C VAL A 57 6.59 10.49 -1.69
N THR A 58 6.52 11.19 -2.80
CA THR A 58 6.80 12.62 -2.85
C THR A 58 5.46 13.34 -3.01
N THR A 59 5.19 14.26 -2.09
CA THR A 59 3.92 14.99 -2.06
C THR A 59 4.12 16.42 -2.48
N PHE A 60 3.37 16.85 -3.48
CA PHE A 60 3.33 18.24 -3.92
C PHE A 60 1.92 18.76 -3.71
N GLY A 61 1.79 19.98 -3.25
CA GLY A 61 0.49 20.62 -3.15
C GLY A 61 0.04 20.89 -1.73
N CYS A 62 -1.26 20.79 -1.48
CA CYS A 62 -1.86 21.24 -0.23
C CYS A 62 -1.95 20.12 0.81
N GLN A 63 -2.56 20.45 1.96
CA GLN A 63 -2.72 19.50 3.07
C GLN A 63 -3.52 18.27 2.68
N MET A 64 -4.45 18.40 1.74
CA MET A 64 -5.22 17.24 1.27
C MET A 64 -4.32 16.20 0.64
N ASN A 65 -3.32 16.66 -0.13
CA ASN A 65 -2.35 15.76 -0.73
C ASN A 65 -1.51 15.05 0.33
N ALA A 66 -1.17 15.74 1.42
CA ALA A 66 -0.42 15.14 2.51
C ALA A 66 -1.23 14.02 3.17
N ARG A 67 -2.53 14.22 3.37
CA ARG A 67 -3.39 13.20 3.93
C ARG A 67 -3.53 11.99 3.02
N ASP A 68 -3.66 12.25 1.72
CA ASP A 68 -3.72 11.16 0.74
C ASP A 68 -2.42 10.38 0.72
N SER A 69 -1.28 11.06 0.84
CA SER A 69 0.02 10.39 0.92
C SER A 69 0.13 9.51 2.17
N GLU A 70 -0.40 9.98 3.30
CA GLU A 70 -0.40 9.17 4.52
C GLU A 70 -1.21 7.89 4.36
N LYS A 71 -2.39 8.00 3.74
CA LYS A 71 -3.22 6.83 3.46
C LYS A 71 -2.52 5.87 2.52
N LEU A 72 -1.91 6.40 1.48
CA LEU A 72 -1.19 5.60 0.50
C LEU A 72 -0.01 4.89 1.14
N THR A 73 0.75 5.60 1.97
CA THR A 73 1.86 5.01 2.71
C THR A 73 1.38 3.85 3.57
N GLY A 74 0.27 4.04 4.29
CA GLY A 74 -0.30 2.99 5.11
C GLY A 74 -0.70 1.76 4.31
N ILE A 75 -1.30 1.96 3.14
CA ILE A 75 -1.70 0.85 2.26
C ILE A 75 -0.48 0.11 1.74
N LEU A 76 0.54 0.84 1.30
CA LEU A 76 1.76 0.24 0.76
C LEU A 76 2.50 -0.56 1.82
N GLU A 77 2.57 -0.05 3.05
CA GLU A 77 3.18 -0.79 4.15
C GLU A 77 2.39 -2.04 4.49
N GLN A 78 1.07 -1.96 4.41
CA GLN A 78 0.21 -3.10 4.67
C GLN A 78 0.40 -4.19 3.60
N ILE A 79 0.70 -3.79 2.38
CA ILE A 79 0.97 -4.70 1.27
C ILE A 79 2.33 -5.38 1.42
N GLY A 80 3.26 -4.74 2.12
CA GLY A 80 4.57 -5.32 2.37
C GLY A 80 5.76 -4.50 1.89
N TYR A 81 5.52 -3.31 1.36
CA TYR A 81 6.60 -2.39 1.01
C TYR A 81 7.13 -1.71 2.27
N VAL A 82 8.39 -1.33 2.22
CA VAL A 82 9.04 -0.56 3.28
C VAL A 82 9.32 0.85 2.76
N GLU A 83 9.02 1.85 3.55
CA GLU A 83 9.24 3.22 3.14
C GLU A 83 10.74 3.56 3.10
N GLU A 84 11.16 4.21 2.01
CA GLU A 84 12.54 4.64 1.81
C GLU A 84 12.58 6.16 1.76
N GLU A 85 13.46 6.77 2.54
CA GLU A 85 13.57 8.24 2.60
C GLU A 85 14.24 8.82 1.36
N GLU A 86 15.12 8.06 0.73
CA GLU A 86 15.85 8.52 -0.44
C GLU A 86 15.16 8.08 -1.72
N GLU A 87 14.65 9.04 -2.48
CA GLU A 87 13.91 8.76 -3.71
C GLU A 87 14.71 7.88 -4.67
N ASN A 88 15.99 8.15 -4.82
CA ASN A 88 16.83 7.41 -5.77
C ASN A 88 17.23 6.02 -5.26
N GLN A 89 16.90 5.69 -4.02
CA GLN A 89 17.18 4.37 -3.46
C GLN A 89 15.92 3.49 -3.44
N ALA A 90 14.76 4.08 -3.69
CA ALA A 90 13.51 3.34 -3.65
C ALA A 90 13.29 2.53 -4.91
N ASP A 91 12.71 1.33 -4.73
CA ASP A 91 12.34 0.49 -5.87
C ASP A 91 11.14 1.07 -6.62
N PHE A 92 10.33 1.85 -5.92
CA PHE A 92 9.08 2.34 -6.44
C PHE A 92 8.86 3.75 -5.91
N VAL A 93 8.60 4.69 -6.81
CA VAL A 93 8.40 6.10 -6.45
C VAL A 93 7.04 6.55 -6.91
N ILE A 94 6.31 7.18 -6.00
CA ILE A 94 5.00 7.75 -6.29
C ILE A 94 5.06 9.25 -6.11
N TYR A 95 4.57 9.98 -7.10
CA TYR A 95 4.43 11.42 -7.00
C TYR A 95 2.96 11.76 -6.81
N ASN A 96 2.62 12.29 -5.65
CA ASN A 96 1.27 12.72 -5.34
C ASN A 96 1.17 14.22 -5.56
N THR A 97 0.57 14.61 -6.66
CA THR A 97 0.49 16.01 -7.05
C THR A 97 -0.94 16.51 -6.97
N CYS A 98 -1.08 17.82 -6.72
CA CYS A 98 -2.36 18.46 -6.80
C CYS A 98 -2.66 18.75 -8.27
N THR A 99 -3.54 17.95 -8.84
CA THR A 99 -3.93 18.14 -10.22
C THR A 99 -5.12 19.09 -10.28
N VAL A 100 -4.87 20.27 -10.80
CA VAL A 100 -5.95 21.21 -11.05
C VAL A 100 -6.47 20.92 -12.45
N ARG A 101 -7.70 20.48 -12.50
CA ARG A 101 -8.33 20.23 -13.79
C ARG A 101 -9.14 21.45 -14.19
N GLU A 102 -8.93 21.85 -15.36
CA GLU A 102 -9.68 22.95 -15.92
C GLU A 102 -10.71 22.44 -16.90
#